data_57773888156f292eb47cc10e1053ce08
#
_entry.id   57773888156f292eb47cc10e1053ce08
#
_cell.length_a   1.000
_cell.length_b   1.000
_cell.length_c   1.000
_cell.angle_alpha   90.00
_cell.angle_beta   90.00
_cell.angle_gamma   90.00
#
_symmetry.space_group_name_H-M   'P 1'
#
loop_
_entity.id
_entity.type
_entity.pdbx_description
1 polymer ?
#
loop_
_entity_poly.entity_id
_entity_poly.type
_entity_poly.pdbx_seq_one_letter_code
_entity_poly.pdbx_strand_id
1 'polypeptide(L)'
;MERGLVDTADSIGLTSAEVGERVAAGKVNVTPEPPGRSFGQIVAANVFTVVNAIMLTLFVLVLVSGNPQDGLFVGVVLSNSVIGVVQEVRARRELMRLEVVTEPRATVIRDGASVEIASDEIVLDDVVELRLGGQVAVDGEVLESTGLRLDETMLTGESLPVL
;
A
#
# COMPACT_ATOMS: atom_id res chain seq x y z
N MET A 1 -4.02 32.45 27.55
CA MET A 1 -4.87 31.47 26.88
C MET A 1 -5.48 32.20 25.68
N GLU A 2 -4.65 32.45 24.67
CA GLU A 2 -5.08 33.11 23.43
C GLU A 2 -5.75 32.06 22.57
N ARG A 3 -7.07 32.23 22.34
CA ARG A 3 -7.75 31.58 21.22
C ARG A 3 -7.15 32.20 19.95
N GLY A 4 -6.26 31.48 19.31
CA GLY A 4 -5.86 31.80 17.95
C GLY A 4 -7.12 31.88 17.12
N LEU A 5 -7.40 33.05 16.53
CA LEU A 5 -8.43 33.22 15.52
C LEU A 5 -7.99 32.32 14.35
N VAL A 6 -8.71 31.21 14.14
CA VAL A 6 -8.59 30.42 12.90
C VAL A 6 -8.86 31.42 11.75
N ASP A 7 -7.91 31.55 10.85
CA ASP A 7 -8.06 32.45 9.70
C ASP A 7 -9.28 31.99 8.89
N THR A 8 -10.09 32.93 8.44
CA THR A 8 -11.29 32.62 7.64
C THR A 8 -10.94 31.83 6.37
N ALA A 9 -9.70 31.91 5.90
CA ALA A 9 -9.18 31.10 4.80
C ALA A 9 -9.14 29.60 5.14
N ASP A 10 -8.78 29.24 6.38
CA ASP A 10 -8.71 27.83 6.83
C ASP A 10 -10.10 27.18 6.91
N SER A 11 -11.15 27.98 7.18
CA SER A 11 -12.52 27.46 7.24
C SER A 11 -13.16 27.19 5.86
N ILE A 12 -12.59 27.75 4.79
CA ILE A 12 -13.08 27.57 3.40
C ILE A 12 -12.31 26.44 2.71
N GLY A 13 -11.11 26.13 3.18
CA GLY A 13 -10.21 25.16 2.56
C GLY A 13 -9.66 25.64 1.21
N LEU A 14 -8.99 24.74 0.50
CA LEU A 14 -8.40 25.02 -0.81
C LEU A 14 -9.48 25.16 -1.88
N THR A 15 -9.26 26.07 -2.82
CA THR A 15 -10.05 26.14 -4.04
C THR A 15 -9.67 25.05 -5.02
N SER A 16 -10.57 24.66 -5.91
CA SER A 16 -10.29 23.67 -6.98
C SER A 16 -9.10 24.06 -7.86
N ALA A 17 -8.84 25.35 -8.07
CA ALA A 17 -7.68 25.85 -8.82
C ALA A 17 -6.37 25.60 -8.07
N GLU A 18 -6.33 25.90 -6.77
CA GLU A 18 -5.16 25.66 -5.91
C GLU A 18 -4.84 24.18 -5.75
N VAL A 19 -5.87 23.32 -5.64
CA VAL A 19 -5.71 21.87 -5.67
C VAL A 19 -5.04 21.44 -6.97
N GLY A 20 -5.50 21.94 -8.12
CA GLY A 20 -4.91 21.64 -9.42
C GLY A 20 -3.43 22.03 -9.52
N GLU A 21 -3.04 23.19 -8.96
CA GLU A 21 -1.66 23.63 -8.90
C GLU A 21 -0.79 22.70 -8.03
N ARG A 22 -1.30 22.24 -6.89
CA ARG A 22 -0.58 21.32 -6.00
C ARG A 22 -0.40 19.95 -6.63
N VAL A 23 -1.43 19.42 -7.30
CA VAL A 23 -1.34 18.18 -8.06
C VAL A 23 -0.30 18.29 -9.18
N ALA A 24 -0.30 19.39 -9.95
CA ALA A 24 0.69 19.63 -11.00
C ALA A 24 2.12 19.77 -10.46
N ALA A 25 2.27 20.28 -9.23
CA ALA A 25 3.54 20.38 -8.52
C ALA A 25 3.98 19.06 -7.84
N GLY A 26 3.20 17.98 -7.94
CA GLY A 26 3.48 16.69 -7.30
C GLY A 26 3.36 16.72 -5.77
N LYS A 27 2.63 17.70 -5.20
CA LYS A 27 2.40 17.85 -3.76
C LYS A 27 1.15 17.09 -3.32
N VAL A 28 1.07 15.82 -3.67
CA VAL A 28 -0.01 14.89 -3.31
C VAL A 28 0.48 13.91 -2.25
N ASN A 29 -0.44 13.36 -1.47
CA ASN A 29 -0.13 12.32 -0.50
C ASN A 29 0.15 11.02 -1.25
N VAL A 30 1.43 10.70 -1.43
CA VAL A 30 1.85 9.43 -2.05
C VAL A 30 1.81 8.33 -1.00
N THR A 31 0.76 7.53 -1.01
CA THR A 31 0.74 6.31 -0.21
C THR A 31 1.73 5.32 -0.83
N PRO A 32 2.75 4.85 -0.08
CA PRO A 32 3.67 3.85 -0.61
C PRO A 32 2.89 2.61 -1.05
N GLU A 33 3.12 2.16 -2.28
CA GLU A 33 2.57 0.88 -2.71
C GLU A 33 2.97 -0.21 -1.72
N PRO A 34 2.05 -1.11 -1.34
CA PRO A 34 2.38 -2.20 -0.43
C PRO A 34 3.57 -2.98 -0.99
N PRO A 35 4.54 -3.36 -0.13
CA PRO A 35 5.75 -4.05 -0.55
C PRO A 35 5.40 -5.41 -1.13
N GLY A 36 5.20 -5.45 -2.43
CA GLY A 36 4.87 -6.64 -3.19
C GLY A 36 5.96 -7.00 -4.19
N ARG A 37 6.33 -8.29 -4.27
CA ARG A 37 7.25 -8.76 -5.31
C ARG A 37 6.64 -8.53 -6.68
N SER A 38 7.41 -7.98 -7.63
CA SER A 38 6.99 -7.92 -9.03
C SER A 38 6.80 -9.33 -9.59
N PHE A 39 6.03 -9.46 -10.69
CA PHE A 39 5.84 -10.75 -11.34
C PHE A 39 7.18 -11.43 -11.70
N GLY A 40 8.14 -10.64 -12.19
CA GLY A 40 9.48 -11.17 -12.50
C GLY A 40 10.22 -11.70 -11.26
N GLN A 41 10.08 -11.03 -10.11
CA GLN A 41 10.65 -11.49 -8.85
C GLN A 41 9.98 -12.77 -8.34
N ILE A 42 8.65 -12.91 -8.54
CA ILE A 42 7.92 -14.13 -8.21
C ILE A 42 8.42 -15.30 -9.05
N VAL A 43 8.53 -15.11 -10.37
CA VAL A 43 9.08 -16.14 -11.28
C VAL A 43 10.50 -16.49 -10.88
N ALA A 44 11.35 -15.50 -10.67
CA ALA A 44 12.75 -15.73 -10.28
C ALA A 44 12.86 -16.51 -8.97
N ALA A 45 12.06 -16.15 -7.95
CA ALA A 45 12.07 -16.83 -6.65
C ALA A 45 11.62 -18.30 -6.73
N ASN A 46 10.74 -18.64 -7.65
CA ASN A 46 10.22 -20.01 -7.84
C ASN A 46 11.08 -20.85 -8.81
N VAL A 47 11.80 -20.20 -9.73
CA VAL A 47 12.67 -20.89 -10.71
C VAL A 47 14.10 -21.03 -10.20
N PHE A 48 14.70 -19.96 -9.67
CA PHE A 48 16.08 -19.96 -9.20
C PHE A 48 16.20 -20.36 -7.73
N THR A 49 15.75 -21.57 -7.42
CA THR A 49 15.92 -22.17 -6.09
C THR A 49 17.17 -23.05 -6.06
N VAL A 50 17.72 -23.26 -4.86
CA VAL A 50 18.85 -24.20 -4.67
C VAL A 50 18.47 -25.60 -5.14
N VAL A 51 17.26 -26.02 -4.87
CA VAL A 51 16.75 -27.34 -5.30
C VAL A 51 16.72 -27.45 -6.82
N ASN A 52 16.20 -26.43 -7.51
CA ASN A 52 16.17 -26.44 -8.98
C ASN A 52 17.58 -26.39 -9.58
N ALA A 53 18.53 -25.70 -8.96
CA ALA A 53 19.93 -25.69 -9.39
C ALA A 53 20.58 -27.07 -9.26
N ILE A 54 20.35 -27.78 -8.16
CA ILE A 54 20.80 -29.16 -7.96
C ILE A 54 20.18 -30.08 -9.02
N MET A 55 18.85 -29.97 -9.20
CA MET A 55 18.13 -30.80 -10.18
C MET A 55 18.62 -30.55 -11.62
N LEU A 56 18.89 -29.27 -11.97
CA LEU A 56 19.45 -28.92 -13.27
C LEU A 56 20.84 -29.53 -13.47
N THR A 57 21.67 -29.48 -12.42
CA THR A 57 23.01 -30.09 -12.46
C THR A 57 22.90 -31.60 -12.69
N LEU A 58 22.03 -32.30 -11.97
CA LEU A 58 21.76 -33.72 -12.14
C LEU A 58 21.24 -34.03 -13.54
N PHE A 59 20.35 -33.19 -14.05
CA PHE A 59 19.82 -33.36 -15.41
C PHE A 59 20.93 -33.29 -16.47
N VAL A 60 21.83 -32.32 -16.35
CA VAL A 60 23.00 -32.22 -17.27
C VAL A 60 23.88 -33.47 -17.20
N LEU A 61 24.13 -34.01 -15.99
CA LEU A 61 24.90 -35.24 -15.81
C LEU A 61 24.18 -36.45 -16.47
N VAL A 62 22.88 -36.56 -16.34
CA VAL A 62 22.07 -37.61 -16.99
C VAL A 62 22.16 -37.52 -18.51
N LEU A 63 22.08 -36.31 -19.07
CA LEU A 63 22.25 -36.11 -20.53
C LEU A 63 23.65 -36.55 -21.04
N VAL A 64 24.68 -36.21 -20.27
CA VAL A 64 26.07 -36.61 -20.60
C VAL A 64 26.28 -38.13 -20.51
N SER A 65 25.55 -38.81 -19.60
CA SER A 65 25.57 -40.25 -19.43
C SER A 65 24.92 -41.03 -20.58
N GLY A 66 24.22 -40.35 -21.48
CA GLY A 66 23.60 -40.94 -22.67
C GLY A 66 22.24 -41.65 -22.42
N ASN A 67 21.66 -41.54 -21.23
CA ASN A 67 20.36 -42.12 -20.87
C ASN A 67 19.30 -41.04 -20.64
N PRO A 68 18.78 -40.37 -21.68
CA PRO A 68 17.83 -39.27 -21.50
C PRO A 68 16.52 -39.66 -20.81
N GLN A 69 16.16 -40.93 -20.77
CA GLN A 69 14.95 -41.44 -20.08
C GLN A 69 15.00 -41.20 -18.57
N ASP A 70 16.20 -41.22 -17.98
CA ASP A 70 16.42 -40.94 -16.57
C ASP A 70 16.19 -39.45 -16.20
N GLY A 71 16.12 -38.57 -17.22
CA GLY A 71 15.87 -37.13 -17.06
C GLY A 71 14.39 -36.72 -16.89
N LEU A 72 13.44 -37.68 -16.86
CA LEU A 72 12.00 -37.38 -16.74
C LEU A 72 11.62 -36.62 -15.46
N PHE A 73 12.49 -36.68 -14.41
CA PHE A 73 12.28 -35.91 -13.18
C PHE A 73 12.27 -34.39 -13.42
N VAL A 74 12.86 -33.89 -14.51
CA VAL A 74 12.81 -32.48 -14.88
C VAL A 74 11.38 -32.01 -15.09
N GLY A 75 10.48 -32.87 -15.60
CA GLY A 75 9.07 -32.58 -15.72
C GLY A 75 8.42 -32.24 -14.39
N VAL A 76 8.82 -32.93 -13.32
CA VAL A 76 8.34 -32.66 -11.96
C VAL A 76 8.86 -31.29 -11.47
N VAL A 77 10.12 -30.97 -11.71
CA VAL A 77 10.72 -29.68 -11.33
C VAL A 77 10.01 -28.52 -12.02
N LEU A 78 9.78 -28.63 -13.33
CA LEU A 78 9.05 -27.62 -14.10
C LEU A 78 7.61 -27.47 -13.59
N SER A 79 6.91 -28.57 -13.34
CA SER A 79 5.56 -28.55 -12.81
C SER A 79 5.49 -27.86 -11.45
N ASN A 80 6.40 -28.19 -10.55
CA ASN A 80 6.48 -27.55 -9.22
C ASN A 80 6.73 -26.04 -9.33
N SER A 81 7.64 -25.61 -10.21
CA SER A 81 7.91 -24.19 -10.40
C SER A 81 6.69 -23.44 -10.97
N VAL A 82 5.99 -24.03 -11.93
CA VAL A 82 4.76 -23.45 -12.49
C VAL A 82 3.67 -23.35 -11.41
N ILE A 83 3.46 -24.42 -10.65
CA ILE A 83 2.48 -24.46 -9.56
C ILE A 83 2.82 -23.38 -8.53
N GLY A 84 4.08 -23.26 -8.12
CA GLY A 84 4.53 -22.23 -7.16
C GLY A 84 4.23 -20.82 -7.65
N VAL A 85 4.57 -20.50 -8.89
CA VAL A 85 4.26 -19.18 -9.50
C VAL A 85 2.76 -18.92 -9.52
N VAL A 86 1.96 -19.89 -9.96
CA VAL A 86 0.49 -19.73 -10.03
C VAL A 86 -0.11 -19.51 -8.65
N GLN A 87 0.33 -20.27 -7.65
CA GLN A 87 -0.15 -20.14 -6.27
C GLN A 87 0.20 -18.77 -5.68
N GLU A 88 1.45 -18.31 -5.85
CA GLU A 88 1.89 -17.02 -5.34
C GLU A 88 1.17 -15.84 -6.02
N VAL A 89 0.99 -15.89 -7.35
CA VAL A 89 0.23 -14.87 -8.09
C VAL A 89 -1.23 -14.85 -7.65
N ARG A 90 -1.83 -16.04 -7.45
CA ARG A 90 -3.23 -16.12 -7.00
C ARG A 90 -3.40 -15.58 -5.59
N ALA A 91 -2.53 -15.97 -4.67
CA ALA A 91 -2.55 -15.47 -3.30
C ALA A 91 -2.41 -13.95 -3.25
N ARG A 92 -1.48 -13.38 -4.04
CA ARG A 92 -1.31 -11.94 -4.15
C ARG A 92 -2.56 -11.23 -4.67
N ARG A 93 -3.21 -11.77 -5.69
CA ARG A 93 -4.46 -11.18 -6.22
C ARG A 93 -5.58 -11.15 -5.18
N GLU A 94 -5.70 -12.18 -4.37
CA GLU A 94 -6.72 -12.21 -3.31
C GLU A 94 -6.40 -11.18 -2.21
N LEU A 95 -5.13 -11.03 -1.81
CA LEU A 95 -4.71 -10.00 -0.85
C LEU A 95 -4.99 -8.58 -1.38
N MET A 96 -4.62 -8.28 -2.61
CA MET A 96 -4.88 -6.97 -3.23
C MET A 96 -6.38 -6.65 -3.33
N ARG A 97 -7.25 -7.67 -3.52
CA ARG A 97 -8.71 -7.44 -3.50
C ARG A 97 -9.23 -7.01 -2.12
N LEU A 98 -8.63 -7.52 -1.05
CA LEU A 98 -8.99 -7.12 0.31
C LEU A 98 -8.50 -5.71 0.65
N GLU A 99 -7.37 -5.30 0.12
CA GLU A 99 -6.77 -3.99 0.33
C GLU A 99 -7.60 -2.86 -0.28
N VAL A 100 -8.10 -3.02 -1.50
CA VAL A 100 -9.00 -2.05 -2.17
C VAL A 100 -10.28 -1.77 -1.37
N VAL A 101 -10.76 -2.74 -0.60
CA VAL A 101 -11.96 -2.56 0.26
C VAL A 101 -11.65 -1.71 1.50
N THR A 102 -10.37 -1.58 1.87
CA THR A 102 -9.94 -0.89 3.11
C THR A 102 -9.17 0.39 2.80
N GLU A 103 -9.22 0.89 1.56
CA GLU A 103 -8.55 2.15 1.21
C GLU A 103 -9.06 3.28 2.09
N PRO A 104 -8.18 3.93 2.88
CA PRO A 104 -8.61 4.97 3.81
C PRO A 104 -9.12 6.17 3.03
N ARG A 105 -10.31 6.65 3.42
CA ARG A 105 -10.91 7.86 2.88
C ARG A 105 -10.80 8.98 3.90
N ALA A 106 -10.66 10.19 3.42
CA ALA A 106 -10.63 11.37 4.24
C ALA A 106 -11.72 12.36 3.81
N THR A 107 -12.27 13.09 4.77
CA THR A 107 -13.13 14.23 4.47
C THR A 107 -12.26 15.48 4.49
N VAL A 108 -12.23 16.21 3.40
CA VAL A 108 -11.50 17.48 3.27
C VAL A 108 -12.47 18.62 3.04
N ILE A 109 -12.07 19.83 3.42
CA ILE A 109 -12.82 21.05 3.13
C ILE A 109 -12.18 21.69 1.90
N ARG A 110 -12.94 21.79 0.81
CA ARG A 110 -12.53 22.45 -0.43
C ARG A 110 -13.66 23.33 -0.96
N ASP A 111 -13.37 24.52 -1.44
CA ASP A 111 -14.38 25.49 -1.89
C ASP A 111 -15.49 25.74 -0.87
N GLY A 112 -15.18 25.66 0.43
CA GLY A 112 -16.15 25.81 1.53
C GLY A 112 -17.10 24.65 1.75
N ALA A 113 -16.88 23.51 1.11
CA ALA A 113 -17.69 22.30 1.25
C ALA A 113 -16.85 21.10 1.72
N SER A 114 -17.45 20.25 2.58
CA SER A 114 -16.84 18.97 2.97
C SER A 114 -16.98 17.94 1.84
N VAL A 115 -15.88 17.43 1.36
CA VAL A 115 -15.81 16.43 0.25
C VAL A 115 -15.05 15.21 0.75
N GLU A 116 -15.61 14.02 0.50
CA GLU A 116 -14.94 12.76 0.81
C GLU A 116 -14.08 12.31 -0.39
N ILE A 117 -12.77 12.17 -0.16
CA ILE A 117 -11.79 11.79 -1.17
C ILE A 117 -10.95 10.58 -0.72
N ALA A 118 -10.26 9.95 -1.65
CA ALA A 118 -9.28 8.92 -1.34
C ALA A 118 -8.03 9.55 -0.68
N SER A 119 -7.34 8.79 0.15
CA SER A 119 -6.17 9.28 0.90
C SER A 119 -5.04 9.77 -0.01
N ASP A 120 -4.89 9.18 -1.19
CA ASP A 120 -3.88 9.56 -2.20
C ASP A 120 -4.24 10.82 -3.00
N GLU A 121 -5.51 11.28 -2.92
CA GLU A 121 -5.97 12.53 -3.53
C GLU A 121 -5.80 13.76 -2.62
N ILE A 122 -5.36 13.56 -1.37
CA ILE A 122 -5.06 14.67 -0.44
C ILE A 122 -3.82 15.40 -0.94
N VAL A 123 -3.88 16.73 -0.93
CA VAL A 123 -2.74 17.57 -1.31
C VAL A 123 -2.21 18.36 -0.11
N LEU A 124 -1.00 18.89 -0.25
CA LEU A 124 -0.40 19.75 0.77
C LEU A 124 -1.31 20.96 1.04
N ASP A 125 -1.46 21.32 2.31
CA ASP A 125 -2.32 22.40 2.83
C ASP A 125 -3.84 22.13 2.71
N ASP A 126 -4.27 20.88 2.44
CA ASP A 126 -5.68 20.52 2.58
C ASP A 126 -6.12 20.59 4.05
N VAL A 127 -7.31 21.10 4.28
CA VAL A 127 -7.96 21.06 5.59
C VAL A 127 -8.76 19.76 5.71
N VAL A 128 -8.32 18.87 6.60
CA VAL A 128 -8.96 17.56 6.83
C VAL A 128 -9.90 17.64 8.01
N GLU A 129 -11.15 17.24 7.84
CA GLU A 129 -12.14 17.12 8.88
C GLU A 129 -12.11 15.72 9.49
N LEU A 130 -11.74 15.60 10.77
CA LEU A 130 -11.79 14.35 11.52
C LEU A 130 -13.08 14.23 12.29
N ARG A 131 -13.82 13.16 12.04
CA ARG A 131 -15.07 12.83 12.75
C ARG A 131 -14.86 11.66 13.71
N LEU A 132 -15.76 11.50 14.64
CA LEU A 132 -15.74 10.38 15.59
C LEU A 132 -15.69 9.04 14.85
N GLY A 133 -14.67 8.23 15.17
CA GLY A 133 -14.40 6.95 14.50
C GLY A 133 -13.68 7.08 13.14
N GLY A 134 -13.34 8.30 12.73
CA GLY A 134 -12.52 8.53 11.54
C GLY A 134 -11.06 8.13 11.74
N GLN A 135 -10.42 7.72 10.67
CA GLN A 135 -8.99 7.41 10.65
C GLN A 135 -8.18 8.64 10.24
N VAL A 136 -7.05 8.88 10.91
CA VAL A 136 -6.09 9.90 10.49
C VAL A 136 -5.35 9.37 9.25
N ALA A 137 -5.58 9.98 8.11
CA ALA A 137 -5.06 9.52 6.81
C ALA A 137 -3.72 10.15 6.44
N VAL A 138 -3.37 11.29 7.06
CA VAL A 138 -2.14 12.07 6.78
C VAL A 138 -1.65 12.75 8.05
N ASP A 139 -0.38 13.08 8.07
CA ASP A 139 0.20 13.95 9.10
C ASP A 139 -0.29 15.38 8.90
N GLY A 140 -0.55 16.08 10.00
CA GLY A 140 -1.04 17.46 9.94
C GLY A 140 -0.94 18.20 11.27
N GLU A 141 -1.25 19.48 11.24
CA GLU A 141 -1.36 20.34 12.41
C GLU A 141 -2.82 20.54 12.78
N VAL A 142 -3.13 20.46 14.08
CA VAL A 142 -4.51 20.64 14.57
C VAL A 142 -4.84 22.12 14.58
N LEU A 143 -5.73 22.55 13.70
CA LEU A 143 -6.20 23.94 13.62
C LEU A 143 -7.28 24.22 14.67
N GLU A 144 -8.26 23.34 14.80
CA GLU A 144 -9.35 23.45 15.75
C GLU A 144 -9.71 22.06 16.32
N SER A 145 -10.02 21.98 17.60
CA SER A 145 -10.38 20.72 18.25
C SER A 145 -11.47 20.89 19.31
N THR A 146 -12.44 19.97 19.27
CA THR A 146 -13.47 19.85 20.32
C THR A 146 -13.37 18.48 20.97
N GLY A 147 -12.35 18.32 21.86
CA GLY A 147 -12.13 17.08 22.61
C GLY A 147 -11.56 15.95 21.75
N LEU A 148 -10.63 16.25 20.85
CA LEU A 148 -9.92 15.26 20.03
C LEU A 148 -9.23 14.24 20.95
N ARG A 149 -9.42 12.96 20.64
CA ARG A 149 -8.70 11.84 21.22
C ARG A 149 -8.29 10.90 20.11
N LEU A 150 -7.02 10.54 20.08
CA LEU A 150 -6.47 9.61 19.10
C LEU A 150 -6.21 8.26 19.76
N ASP A 151 -6.63 7.19 19.09
CA ASP A 151 -6.28 5.83 19.48
C ASP A 151 -5.04 5.40 18.68
N GLU A 152 -3.91 5.34 19.36
CA GLU A 152 -2.62 4.95 18.79
C GLU A 152 -2.27 3.48 19.09
N THR A 153 -3.22 2.69 19.55
CA THR A 153 -3.00 1.29 19.96
C THR A 153 -2.31 0.48 18.86
N MET A 154 -2.64 0.74 17.60
CA MET A 154 -2.05 0.04 16.46
C MET A 154 -0.58 0.42 16.22
N LEU A 155 -0.12 1.57 16.68
CA LEU A 155 1.25 2.06 16.50
C LEU A 155 2.11 1.77 17.73
N THR A 156 1.60 2.04 18.91
CA THR A 156 2.35 1.98 20.18
C THR A 156 2.11 0.69 20.95
N GLY A 157 1.01 -0.02 20.69
CA GLY A 157 0.54 -1.16 21.47
C GLY A 157 -0.05 -0.77 22.84
N GLU A 158 -0.18 0.52 23.14
CA GLU A 158 -0.78 1.03 24.37
C GLU A 158 -2.27 1.32 24.17
N SER A 159 -3.10 0.86 25.11
CA SER A 159 -4.56 0.95 25.02
C SER A 159 -5.14 2.28 25.50
N LEU A 160 -4.31 3.25 25.89
CA LEU A 160 -4.79 4.54 26.38
C LEU A 160 -4.78 5.58 25.26
N PRO A 161 -5.94 6.22 24.98
CA PRO A 161 -6.00 7.28 23.97
C PRO A 161 -5.16 8.48 24.41
N VAL A 162 -4.43 9.06 23.46
CA VAL A 162 -3.61 10.26 23.63
C VAL A 162 -4.45 11.49 23.34
N LEU A 163 -4.21 12.59 24.10
CA LEU A 163 -4.83 13.91 23.96
C LEU A 163 -4.04 14.79 23.05
#